data_80a8279532cc8f4e7a4857fc48e033dc
#
_entry.id   80a8279532cc8f4e7a4857fc48e033dc
#
_cell.length_a   1.000
_cell.length_b   1.000
_cell.length_c   1.000
_cell.angle_alpha   90.00
_cell.angle_beta   90.00
_cell.angle_gamma   90.00
#
_symmetry.space_group_name_H-M   'P 1'
#
loop_
_entity.id
_entity.type
_entity.pdbx_description
1 polymer ?
#
loop_
_entity_poly.entity_id
_entity_poly.type
_entity_poly.pdbx_seq_one_letter_code
_entity_poly.pdbx_strand_id
1 'polypeptide(L)'
;MSSPAQYRLEVARTLLATRMFKVERPDRSLRALRTLQRWGSNAAAAYTVSAIRCPDRIALVDERGTLTFAEIARRTDALAHGLAAAGVREGDGVAIMCRNHRGFVEATIACAKLGASQLYLNTAFAGPQIADVLRREAPTALIYDEEFADLVSGGSEGMHRFVAWSETPAERQAAGDRDAAGAGANGAGGLTDPKLEDLIAAGDPTPLEPPHEHGRVVILTSGTTGTPKGAKRKQPDSMEPLAAMFSKIPLRAHETTVIAAPMFHSWGYGHFTLAMPLASTLVLPRRFDPEGTLRAISQHRASALAVVPVMLQRIMELPPETIARYDLSCLRIIAASGSALPGELATRVMDTFGDVLYNLYGSTEVAWATIATPQDLRAAPGTAGRPPLGTVVKLLDAEGREVAAGERGRIFAANEMVFEGYTGGGGKEIVRGLMSTGDMGHFDAAGRLFVDGRDDEMIVSGGENVFPREVEDLLADHEQIEEAAVIGVPDEEFGQRLKAFVVTRADADLDEEAIKEYVKQNLARYKVPREVVFVEELPRNATGKVLKRELSAAG
;
A
#
# COMPACT_ATOMS: atom_id res chain seq x y z
N MET A 1 -3.01 -26.52 15.89
CA MET A 1 -1.80 -25.67 15.96
C MET A 1 -0.59 -26.56 15.80
N SER A 2 0.32 -26.24 14.86
CA SER A 2 1.58 -26.96 14.71
C SER A 2 2.43 -26.82 15.98
N SER A 3 3.30 -27.83 16.27
CA SER A 3 4.20 -27.70 17.40
C SER A 3 5.20 -26.56 17.16
N PRO A 4 5.78 -25.92 18.21
CA PRO A 4 6.77 -24.85 18.04
C PRO A 4 7.96 -25.26 17.15
N ALA A 5 8.35 -26.52 17.16
CA ALA A 5 9.41 -27.05 16.29
C ALA A 5 8.98 -27.14 14.83
N GLN A 6 7.74 -27.57 14.57
CA GLN A 6 7.18 -27.62 13.22
C GLN A 6 7.02 -26.20 12.63
N TYR A 7 6.55 -25.27 13.42
CA TYR A 7 6.42 -23.86 13.02
C TYR A 7 7.79 -23.27 12.62
N ARG A 8 8.84 -23.42 13.46
CA ARG A 8 10.20 -22.96 13.14
C ARG A 8 10.76 -23.61 11.87
N LEU A 9 10.47 -24.89 11.65
CA LEU A 9 10.89 -25.58 10.43
C LEU A 9 10.18 -25.01 9.20
N GLU A 10 8.90 -24.66 9.31
CA GLU A 10 8.11 -24.05 8.23
C GLU A 10 8.62 -22.64 7.88
N VAL A 11 8.92 -21.81 8.90
CA VAL A 11 9.59 -20.51 8.73
C VAL A 11 10.90 -20.68 7.98
N ALA A 12 11.77 -21.59 8.44
CA ALA A 12 13.07 -21.85 7.80
C ALA A 12 12.91 -22.31 6.33
N ARG A 13 12.00 -23.25 6.07
CA ARG A 13 11.73 -23.72 4.70
C ARG A 13 11.24 -22.60 3.79
N THR A 14 10.34 -21.78 4.27
CA THR A 14 9.80 -20.64 3.52
C THR A 14 10.90 -19.65 3.17
N LEU A 15 11.73 -19.28 4.13
CA LEU A 15 12.85 -18.36 3.89
C LEU A 15 13.90 -18.94 2.94
N LEU A 16 14.21 -20.24 3.04
CA LEU A 16 15.13 -20.91 2.12
C LEU A 16 14.59 -20.97 0.68
N ALA A 17 13.27 -21.12 0.50
CA ALA A 17 12.64 -21.13 -0.81
C ALA A 17 12.81 -19.80 -1.56
N THR A 18 12.99 -18.67 -0.86
CA THR A 18 13.28 -17.36 -1.47
C THR A 18 14.67 -17.25 -2.09
N ARG A 19 15.58 -18.17 -1.78
CA ARG A 19 17.00 -18.16 -2.18
C ARG A 19 17.81 -16.99 -1.63
N MET A 20 17.29 -16.24 -0.65
CA MET A 20 17.97 -15.06 -0.07
C MET A 20 19.27 -15.45 0.67
N PHE A 21 19.41 -16.68 1.14
CA PHE A 21 20.59 -17.17 1.86
C PHE A 21 21.62 -17.87 0.96
N LYS A 22 21.48 -17.76 -0.37
CA LYS A 22 22.48 -18.34 -1.28
C LYS A 22 23.84 -17.68 -1.03
N VAL A 23 24.81 -18.50 -0.58
CA VAL A 23 26.18 -18.06 -0.34
C VAL A 23 26.92 -18.03 -1.68
N GLU A 24 27.25 -16.86 -2.18
CA GLU A 24 28.05 -16.69 -3.39
C GLU A 24 29.53 -16.48 -3.06
N ARG A 25 29.79 -15.68 -2.01
CA ARG A 25 31.13 -15.36 -1.52
C ARG A 25 31.18 -15.40 0.01
N PRO A 26 31.93 -16.32 0.64
CA PRO A 26 31.98 -16.48 2.11
C PRO A 26 32.42 -15.21 2.86
N ASP A 27 33.42 -14.48 2.29
CA ASP A 27 33.92 -13.23 2.87
C ASP A 27 32.85 -12.12 2.95
N ARG A 28 32.02 -12.00 1.90
CA ARG A 28 30.89 -11.07 1.86
C ARG A 28 29.78 -11.50 2.83
N SER A 29 29.50 -12.80 2.89
CA SER A 29 28.47 -13.35 3.80
C SER A 29 28.82 -13.08 5.26
N LEU A 30 30.08 -13.23 5.66
CA LEU A 30 30.51 -12.94 7.02
C LEU A 30 30.39 -11.44 7.36
N ARG A 31 30.76 -10.56 6.43
CA ARG A 31 30.57 -9.11 6.60
C ARG A 31 29.08 -8.74 6.71
N ALA A 32 28.24 -9.30 5.84
CA ALA A 32 26.80 -9.11 5.85
C ALA A 32 26.15 -9.52 7.19
N LEU A 33 26.58 -10.68 7.75
CA LEU A 33 26.11 -11.15 9.04
C LEU A 33 26.50 -10.18 10.18
N ARG A 34 27.77 -9.72 10.20
CA ARG A 34 28.22 -8.72 11.17
C ARG A 34 27.44 -7.39 11.06
N THR A 35 27.12 -6.98 9.84
CA THR A 35 26.30 -5.80 9.59
C THR A 35 24.90 -5.96 10.17
N LEU A 36 24.24 -7.10 9.92
CA LEU A 36 22.92 -7.39 10.50
C LEU A 36 22.95 -7.40 12.04
N GLN A 37 24.00 -7.97 12.64
CA GLN A 37 24.14 -7.98 14.11
C GLN A 37 24.32 -6.59 14.70
N ARG A 38 24.97 -5.65 13.97
CA ARG A 38 25.21 -4.29 14.43
C ARG A 38 24.02 -3.36 14.18
N TRP A 39 23.34 -3.50 13.04
CA TRP A 39 22.30 -2.60 12.56
C TRP A 39 20.87 -3.08 12.87
N GLY A 40 20.71 -4.35 13.28
CA GLY A 40 19.37 -4.93 13.44
C GLY A 40 18.60 -5.09 12.13
N SER A 41 17.27 -5.25 12.21
CA SER A 41 16.39 -5.51 11.06
C SER A 41 15.70 -4.22 10.58
N ASN A 42 16.41 -3.36 9.85
CA ASN A 42 15.88 -2.09 9.33
C ASN A 42 16.28 -1.85 7.86
N ALA A 43 15.76 -0.78 7.25
CA ALA A 43 16.05 -0.42 5.87
C ALA A 43 17.55 -0.17 5.63
N ALA A 44 18.22 0.51 6.55
CA ALA A 44 19.66 0.78 6.45
C ALA A 44 20.47 -0.52 6.44
N ALA A 45 20.17 -1.45 7.37
CA ALA A 45 20.82 -2.76 7.42
C ALA A 45 20.59 -3.56 6.13
N ALA A 46 19.37 -3.64 5.66
CA ALA A 46 19.00 -4.45 4.51
C ALA A 46 19.70 -3.99 3.22
N TYR A 47 19.75 -2.67 2.97
CA TYR A 47 20.48 -2.12 1.82
C TYR A 47 21.98 -2.21 1.97
N THR A 48 22.54 -1.97 3.15
CA THR A 48 23.98 -2.15 3.42
C THR A 48 24.39 -3.61 3.22
N VAL A 49 23.60 -4.56 3.69
CA VAL A 49 23.83 -5.98 3.47
C VAL A 49 23.77 -6.34 1.98
N SER A 50 22.80 -5.82 1.26
CA SER A 50 22.67 -6.03 -0.19
C SER A 50 23.83 -5.41 -0.97
N ALA A 51 24.31 -4.21 -0.55
CA ALA A 51 25.50 -3.59 -1.13
C ALA A 51 26.79 -4.40 -0.89
N ILE A 52 26.92 -5.03 0.29
CA ILE A 52 28.04 -5.95 0.60
C ILE A 52 27.97 -7.21 -0.26
N ARG A 53 26.80 -7.80 -0.40
CA ARG A 53 26.60 -9.08 -1.11
C ARG A 53 26.63 -8.91 -2.63
N CYS A 54 25.95 -7.92 -3.15
CA CYS A 54 25.66 -7.73 -4.57
C CYS A 54 25.94 -6.27 -5.02
N PRO A 55 27.17 -5.69 -4.81
CA PRO A 55 27.45 -4.26 -5.03
C PRO A 55 27.09 -3.79 -6.43
N ASP A 56 27.43 -4.58 -7.44
CA ASP A 56 27.32 -4.21 -8.86
C ASP A 56 25.94 -4.50 -9.47
N ARG A 57 25.05 -5.11 -8.68
CA ARG A 57 23.71 -5.42 -9.12
C ARG A 57 22.86 -4.14 -9.13
N ILE A 58 22.03 -3.97 -10.15
CA ILE A 58 21.03 -2.88 -10.20
C ILE A 58 20.05 -3.07 -9.04
N ALA A 59 19.94 -2.06 -8.18
CA ALA A 59 19.03 -2.02 -7.06
C ALA A 59 17.75 -1.26 -7.40
N LEU A 60 17.85 -0.21 -8.24
CA LEU A 60 16.74 0.67 -8.54
C LEU A 60 16.80 1.15 -9.99
N VAL A 61 15.64 1.29 -10.60
CA VAL A 61 15.39 1.90 -11.90
C VAL A 61 14.24 2.90 -11.74
N ASP A 62 14.45 4.14 -12.18
CA ASP A 62 13.43 5.17 -12.28
C ASP A 62 13.64 6.02 -13.56
N GLU A 63 12.91 7.11 -13.73
CA GLU A 63 13.01 7.99 -14.90
C GLU A 63 14.40 8.61 -15.07
N ARG A 64 15.23 8.69 -14.01
CA ARG A 64 16.61 9.18 -14.05
C ARG A 64 17.65 8.08 -14.31
N GLY A 65 17.21 6.88 -14.63
CA GLY A 65 18.06 5.73 -14.94
C GLY A 65 18.27 4.78 -13.77
N THR A 66 19.39 4.08 -13.77
CA THR A 66 19.66 2.98 -12.85
C THR A 66 20.61 3.38 -11.73
N LEU A 67 20.45 2.75 -10.55
CA LEU A 67 21.43 2.77 -9.46
C LEU A 67 21.71 1.34 -9.01
N THR A 68 22.99 1.04 -8.80
CA THR A 68 23.45 -0.22 -8.19
C THR A 68 23.30 -0.16 -6.66
N PHE A 69 23.37 -1.32 -6.00
CA PHE A 69 23.37 -1.36 -4.53
C PHE A 69 24.56 -0.60 -3.93
N ALA A 70 25.73 -0.65 -4.56
CA ALA A 70 26.90 0.12 -4.11
C ALA A 70 26.70 1.63 -4.25
N GLU A 71 26.08 2.08 -5.35
CA GLU A 71 25.76 3.50 -5.55
C GLU A 71 24.72 3.99 -4.52
N ILE A 72 23.63 3.23 -4.29
CA ILE A 72 22.64 3.59 -3.27
C ILE A 72 23.30 3.66 -1.88
N ALA A 73 24.13 2.70 -1.51
CA ALA A 73 24.81 2.71 -0.22
C ALA A 73 25.64 3.98 -0.03
N ARG A 74 26.49 4.30 -1.02
CA ARG A 74 27.35 5.50 -1.00
C ARG A 74 26.53 6.81 -1.00
N ARG A 75 25.50 6.90 -1.84
CA ARG A 75 24.64 8.08 -1.94
C ARG A 75 23.84 8.31 -0.65
N THR A 76 23.37 7.25 -0.03
CA THR A 76 22.63 7.36 1.24
C THR A 76 23.54 7.60 2.45
N ASP A 77 24.82 7.20 2.41
CA ASP A 77 25.81 7.63 3.38
C ASP A 77 26.06 9.14 3.25
N ALA A 78 26.34 9.63 2.04
CA ALA A 78 26.52 11.05 1.78
C ALA A 78 25.27 11.88 2.17
N LEU A 79 24.08 11.41 1.84
CA LEU A 79 22.82 12.08 2.20
C LEU A 79 22.63 12.12 3.72
N ALA A 80 22.93 11.04 4.43
CA ALA A 80 22.82 11.01 5.90
C ALA A 80 23.77 12.03 6.54
N HIS A 81 25.03 12.10 6.09
CA HIS A 81 25.96 13.15 6.53
C HIS A 81 25.46 14.56 6.20
N GLY A 82 24.88 14.77 4.99
CA GLY A 82 24.31 16.05 4.58
C GLY A 82 23.12 16.46 5.44
N LEU A 83 22.20 15.55 5.74
CA LEU A 83 21.06 15.78 6.63
C LEU A 83 21.53 16.07 8.07
N ALA A 84 22.54 15.35 8.56
CA ALA A 84 23.14 15.59 9.87
C ALA A 84 23.78 16.98 9.96
N ALA A 85 24.51 17.41 8.92
CA ALA A 85 25.10 18.76 8.82
C ALA A 85 24.01 19.85 8.79
N ALA A 86 22.87 19.56 8.16
CA ALA A 86 21.71 20.46 8.14
C ALA A 86 20.90 20.47 9.45
N GLY A 87 21.25 19.67 10.44
CA GLY A 87 20.64 19.72 11.76
C GLY A 87 19.77 18.54 12.16
N VAL A 88 19.53 17.55 11.28
CA VAL A 88 18.79 16.32 11.60
C VAL A 88 19.63 15.44 12.53
N ARG A 89 19.03 14.97 13.61
CA ARG A 89 19.69 14.15 14.65
C ARG A 89 18.98 12.83 14.86
N GLU A 90 19.65 11.89 15.53
CA GLU A 90 19.05 10.65 16.03
C GLU A 90 17.82 11.00 16.90
N GLY A 91 16.72 10.27 16.66
CA GLY A 91 15.44 10.49 17.35
C GLY A 91 14.52 11.52 16.70
N ASP A 92 15.04 12.39 15.82
CA ASP A 92 14.22 13.37 15.09
C ASP A 92 13.18 12.72 14.18
N GLY A 93 12.10 13.46 13.91
CA GLY A 93 11.13 13.13 12.88
C GLY A 93 11.48 13.78 11.55
N VAL A 94 11.43 13.02 10.46
CA VAL A 94 11.57 13.51 9.09
C VAL A 94 10.29 13.16 8.31
N ALA A 95 9.55 14.19 7.86
CA ALA A 95 8.41 14.01 6.99
C ALA A 95 8.89 13.81 5.54
N ILE A 96 8.28 12.86 4.83
CA ILE A 96 8.62 12.52 3.45
C ILE A 96 7.35 12.56 2.61
N MET A 97 7.28 13.51 1.66
CA MET A 97 6.18 13.69 0.71
C MET A 97 6.69 13.50 -0.71
N CYS A 98 6.95 12.28 -1.08
CA CYS A 98 7.53 11.91 -2.36
C CYS A 98 6.67 10.88 -3.09
N ARG A 99 6.70 10.94 -4.44
CA ARG A 99 6.23 9.84 -5.29
C ARG A 99 7.22 8.68 -5.30
N ASN A 100 6.93 7.65 -6.09
CA ASN A 100 7.80 6.48 -6.24
C ASN A 100 9.02 6.81 -7.11
N HIS A 101 10.17 7.10 -6.52
CA HIS A 101 11.44 7.34 -7.21
C HIS A 101 12.63 7.21 -6.24
N ARG A 102 13.87 7.34 -6.75
CA ARG A 102 15.10 7.24 -5.94
C ARG A 102 15.11 8.11 -4.71
N GLY A 103 14.58 9.33 -4.77
CA GLY A 103 14.59 10.25 -3.64
C GLY A 103 13.80 9.74 -2.44
N PHE A 104 12.65 9.05 -2.66
CA PHE A 104 11.93 8.36 -1.58
C PHE A 104 12.80 7.28 -0.93
N VAL A 105 13.46 6.44 -1.75
CA VAL A 105 14.32 5.34 -1.28
C VAL A 105 15.52 5.87 -0.52
N GLU A 106 16.20 6.85 -1.09
CA GLU A 106 17.41 7.46 -0.51
C GLU A 106 17.10 8.19 0.80
N ALA A 107 16.02 8.98 0.85
CA ALA A 107 15.56 9.64 2.07
C ALA A 107 15.25 8.62 3.17
N THR A 108 14.50 7.56 2.83
CA THR A 108 14.15 6.50 3.79
C THR A 108 15.39 5.82 4.37
N ILE A 109 16.36 5.45 3.53
CA ILE A 109 17.59 4.77 3.98
C ILE A 109 18.48 5.72 4.78
N ALA A 110 18.64 6.97 4.34
CA ALA A 110 19.45 7.97 5.04
C ALA A 110 18.88 8.29 6.43
N CYS A 111 17.57 8.49 6.56
CA CYS A 111 16.90 8.64 7.85
C CYS A 111 17.11 7.42 8.75
N ALA A 112 16.98 6.20 8.20
CA ALA A 112 17.23 4.99 8.97
C ALA A 112 18.71 4.86 9.43
N LYS A 113 19.67 5.33 8.61
CA LYS A 113 21.10 5.40 8.98
C LYS A 113 21.37 6.38 10.12
N LEU A 114 20.61 7.48 10.18
CA LEU A 114 20.71 8.48 11.25
C LEU A 114 19.94 8.11 12.53
N GLY A 115 19.12 7.07 12.52
CA GLY A 115 18.19 6.80 13.62
C GLY A 115 17.00 7.77 13.67
N ALA A 116 16.75 8.52 12.59
CA ALA A 116 15.61 9.42 12.48
C ALA A 116 14.33 8.68 12.09
N SER A 117 13.20 9.08 12.67
CA SER A 117 11.88 8.53 12.38
C SER A 117 11.34 9.06 11.05
N GLN A 118 10.73 8.21 10.24
CA GLN A 118 10.15 8.56 8.96
C GLN A 118 8.63 8.70 9.07
N LEU A 119 8.11 9.88 8.69
CA LEU A 119 6.68 10.16 8.57
C LEU A 119 6.31 10.26 7.09
N TYR A 120 5.64 9.25 6.55
CA TYR A 120 5.22 9.28 5.14
C TYR A 120 3.91 10.03 4.96
N LEU A 121 3.98 11.14 4.21
CA LEU A 121 2.83 11.98 3.88
C LEU A 121 2.15 11.47 2.60
N ASN A 122 0.83 11.47 2.61
CA ASN A 122 0.05 11.10 1.44
C ASN A 122 0.05 12.26 0.42
N THR A 123 0.50 11.99 -0.79
CA THR A 123 0.60 12.98 -1.88
C THR A 123 -0.76 13.49 -2.40
N ALA A 124 -1.88 12.90 -1.96
CA ALA A 124 -3.23 13.35 -2.28
C ALA A 124 -3.88 14.17 -1.15
N PHE A 125 -3.16 14.48 -0.08
CA PHE A 125 -3.72 15.34 0.98
C PHE A 125 -3.82 16.79 0.52
N ALA A 126 -4.90 17.47 0.94
CA ALA A 126 -5.03 18.91 0.77
C ALA A 126 -4.10 19.67 1.72
N GLY A 127 -3.70 20.90 1.36
CA GLY A 127 -2.79 21.73 2.16
C GLY A 127 -3.17 21.84 3.64
N PRO A 128 -4.45 22.11 4.01
CA PRO A 128 -4.85 22.17 5.42
C PRO A 128 -4.64 20.85 6.19
N GLN A 129 -4.83 19.70 5.53
CA GLN A 129 -4.59 18.39 6.14
C GLN A 129 -3.10 18.15 6.39
N ILE A 130 -2.25 18.55 5.44
CA ILE A 130 -0.79 18.47 5.57
C ILE A 130 -0.32 19.37 6.71
N ALA A 131 -0.79 20.62 6.76
CA ALA A 131 -0.44 21.58 7.81
C ALA A 131 -0.86 21.06 9.20
N ASP A 132 -2.01 20.43 9.33
CA ASP A 132 -2.46 19.82 10.59
C ASP A 132 -1.57 18.64 11.01
N VAL A 133 -1.23 17.76 10.06
CA VAL A 133 -0.32 16.63 10.31
C VAL A 133 1.06 17.13 10.71
N LEU A 134 1.65 18.09 9.99
CA LEU A 134 2.98 18.63 10.29
C LEU A 134 3.02 19.30 11.68
N ARG A 135 2.01 20.07 12.05
CA ARG A 135 1.90 20.67 13.39
C ARG A 135 1.80 19.63 14.51
N ARG A 136 1.01 18.57 14.28
CA ARG A 136 0.79 17.52 15.28
C ARG A 136 2.00 16.62 15.47
N GLU A 137 2.60 16.18 14.36
CA GLU A 137 3.75 15.26 14.39
C GLU A 137 5.08 15.99 14.61
N ALA A 138 5.11 17.31 14.38
CA ALA A 138 6.23 18.23 14.58
C ALA A 138 7.59 17.69 14.11
N PRO A 139 7.72 17.27 12.83
CA PRO A 139 9.00 16.78 12.33
C PRO A 139 10.05 17.91 12.29
N THR A 140 11.31 17.56 12.49
CA THR A 140 12.45 18.50 12.40
C THR A 140 12.75 18.86 10.94
N ALA A 141 12.50 17.92 10.02
CA ALA A 141 12.77 18.12 8.60
C ALA A 141 11.63 17.62 7.72
N LEU A 142 11.54 18.18 6.51
CA LEU A 142 10.60 17.83 5.46
C LEU A 142 11.36 17.61 4.14
N ILE A 143 11.20 16.42 3.57
CA ILE A 143 11.71 16.04 2.26
C ILE A 143 10.51 15.88 1.33
N TYR A 144 10.51 16.58 0.19
CA TYR A 144 9.32 16.60 -0.68
C TYR A 144 9.69 16.75 -2.16
N ASP A 145 8.76 16.34 -3.06
CA ASP A 145 8.88 16.63 -4.48
C ASP A 145 8.42 18.06 -4.78
N GLU A 146 9.11 18.75 -5.67
CA GLU A 146 8.87 20.16 -6.02
C GLU A 146 7.39 20.46 -6.34
N GLU A 147 6.69 19.51 -6.95
CA GLU A 147 5.26 19.64 -7.28
C GLU A 147 4.36 19.83 -6.04
N PHE A 148 4.82 19.48 -4.87
CA PHE A 148 4.09 19.64 -3.60
C PHE A 148 4.49 20.88 -2.80
N ALA A 149 5.35 21.76 -3.34
CA ALA A 149 5.90 22.91 -2.64
C ALA A 149 4.83 23.82 -2.03
N ASP A 150 3.78 24.12 -2.79
CA ASP A 150 2.67 24.97 -2.33
C ASP A 150 1.84 24.28 -1.25
N LEU A 151 1.63 22.97 -1.38
CA LEU A 151 0.86 22.18 -0.40
C LEU A 151 1.55 22.10 0.96
N VAL A 152 2.87 22.01 0.98
CA VAL A 152 3.65 21.89 2.22
C VAL A 152 4.07 23.24 2.81
N SER A 153 3.86 24.34 2.13
CA SER A 153 4.25 25.68 2.58
C SER A 153 3.57 26.08 3.89
N GLY A 154 2.27 25.74 4.03
CA GLY A 154 1.54 25.98 5.27
C GLY A 154 1.80 24.90 6.32
N GLY A 155 2.49 25.23 7.41
CA GLY A 155 2.77 24.33 8.53
C GLY A 155 4.16 23.69 8.53
N SER A 156 5.03 24.09 7.60
CA SER A 156 6.45 23.68 7.57
C SER A 156 7.41 24.79 8.04
N GLU A 157 6.89 25.83 8.67
CA GLU A 157 7.70 26.94 9.19
C GLU A 157 8.67 26.44 10.27
N GLY A 158 9.94 26.80 10.13
CA GLY A 158 11.01 26.40 11.07
C GLY A 158 11.56 24.99 10.85
N MET A 159 11.04 24.21 9.89
CA MET A 159 11.59 22.92 9.52
C MET A 159 12.74 23.07 8.52
N HIS A 160 13.70 22.15 8.56
CA HIS A 160 14.68 22.00 7.48
C HIS A 160 13.96 21.37 6.28
N ARG A 161 13.96 22.06 5.13
CA ARG A 161 13.23 21.64 3.95
C ARG A 161 14.19 21.23 2.85
N PHE A 162 13.87 20.12 2.14
CA PHE A 162 14.70 19.57 1.07
C PHE A 162 13.84 19.07 -0.08
N VAL A 163 14.28 19.39 -1.32
CA VAL A 163 13.61 18.93 -2.53
C VAL A 163 14.20 17.60 -2.99
N ALA A 164 13.37 16.55 -3.04
CA ALA A 164 13.77 15.22 -3.48
C ALA A 164 13.75 15.04 -4.99
N TRP A 165 12.79 15.67 -5.65
CA TRP A 165 12.63 15.61 -7.10
C TRP A 165 12.14 16.95 -7.66
N SER A 166 12.79 17.41 -8.73
CA SER A 166 12.36 18.57 -9.53
C SER A 166 12.18 18.12 -10.96
N GLU A 167 11.03 18.35 -11.54
CA GLU A 167 10.81 18.04 -12.96
C GLU A 167 11.51 19.05 -13.85
N THR A 168 12.19 18.55 -14.86
CA THR A 168 12.69 19.40 -15.96
C THR A 168 11.51 19.88 -16.81
N PRO A 169 11.65 21.00 -17.56
CA PRO A 169 10.61 21.44 -18.49
C PRO A 169 10.19 20.36 -19.49
N ALA A 170 11.13 19.52 -19.94
CA ALA A 170 10.86 18.41 -20.86
C ALA A 170 10.04 17.28 -20.20
N GLU A 171 10.33 16.95 -18.94
CA GLU A 171 9.56 15.97 -18.18
C GLU A 171 8.11 16.44 -17.93
N ARG A 172 7.92 17.72 -17.61
CA ARG A 172 6.58 18.33 -17.46
C ARG A 172 5.78 18.25 -18.77
N GLN A 173 6.41 18.55 -19.89
CA GLN A 173 5.78 18.50 -21.21
C GLN A 173 5.43 17.06 -21.64
N ALA A 174 6.28 16.08 -21.31
CA ALA A 174 6.02 14.67 -21.60
C ALA A 174 4.92 14.04 -20.74
N ALA A 175 4.71 14.55 -19.51
CA ALA A 175 3.66 14.10 -18.60
C ALA A 175 2.25 14.48 -19.06
N GLY A 176 2.12 15.40 -20.01
CA GLY A 176 0.85 15.88 -20.57
C GLY A 176 -0.02 16.59 -19.54
N ASP A 177 -0.74 17.61 -19.96
CA ASP A 177 -1.60 18.52 -19.16
C ASP A 177 -2.77 17.86 -18.41
N ARG A 178 -2.72 16.57 -18.12
CA ARG A 178 -3.84 15.82 -17.52
C ARG A 178 -4.08 16.11 -16.04
N ASP A 179 -3.11 16.67 -15.32
CA ASP A 179 -3.20 17.02 -13.91
C ASP A 179 -3.08 18.54 -13.62
N ALA A 180 -3.17 19.39 -14.64
CA ALA A 180 -3.03 20.85 -14.50
C ALA A 180 -4.19 21.54 -13.76
N ALA A 181 -5.25 20.82 -13.40
CA ALA A 181 -6.40 21.40 -12.70
C ALA A 181 -6.15 21.70 -11.21
N GLY A 182 -4.99 21.35 -10.66
CA GLY A 182 -4.62 21.59 -9.25
C GLY A 182 -3.35 22.40 -9.01
N ALA A 183 -2.52 22.61 -10.02
CA ALA A 183 -1.28 23.38 -9.87
C ALA A 183 -1.51 24.82 -10.35
N GLY A 184 -1.77 25.74 -9.42
CA GLY A 184 -1.80 27.16 -9.69
C GLY A 184 -0.49 27.60 -10.35
N ALA A 185 -0.60 28.19 -11.54
CA ALA A 185 0.51 28.74 -12.32
C ALA A 185 1.02 30.07 -11.72
N ASN A 186 1.41 30.08 -10.44
CA ASN A 186 1.98 31.25 -9.76
C ASN A 186 3.17 30.83 -8.90
N GLY A 187 4.33 30.66 -9.50
CA GLY A 187 5.55 30.33 -8.77
C GLY A 187 6.82 30.53 -9.60
N ALA A 188 6.99 31.74 -10.17
CA ALA A 188 8.28 32.19 -10.72
C ALA A 188 9.23 32.71 -9.62
N GLY A 189 9.07 32.25 -8.37
CA GLY A 189 10.06 32.38 -7.32
C GLY A 189 10.83 31.07 -7.24
N GLY A 190 12.09 31.04 -7.67
CA GLY A 190 12.94 29.85 -7.57
C GLY A 190 12.92 29.34 -6.14
N LEU A 191 12.58 28.05 -5.95
CA LEU A 191 12.63 27.39 -4.65
C LEU A 191 14.04 27.52 -4.09
N THR A 192 14.16 28.08 -2.90
CA THR A 192 15.44 28.28 -2.20
C THR A 192 15.87 27.03 -1.43
N ASP A 193 14.97 26.01 -1.32
CA ASP A 193 15.23 24.81 -0.55
C ASP A 193 16.29 23.92 -1.25
N PRO A 194 17.33 23.47 -0.50
CA PRO A 194 18.40 22.65 -1.09
C PRO A 194 17.85 21.32 -1.63
N LYS A 195 18.44 20.84 -2.72
CA LYS A 195 18.07 19.55 -3.31
C LYS A 195 18.80 18.40 -2.62
N LEU A 196 18.17 17.24 -2.54
CA LEU A 196 18.86 16.03 -2.05
C LEU A 196 20.11 15.71 -2.88
N GLU A 197 20.08 15.94 -4.19
CA GLU A 197 21.22 15.72 -5.06
C GLU A 197 22.41 16.61 -4.67
N ASP A 198 22.17 17.86 -4.25
CA ASP A 198 23.23 18.77 -3.80
C ASP A 198 23.85 18.29 -2.48
N LEU A 199 23.01 17.79 -1.56
CA LEU A 199 23.49 17.20 -0.30
C LEU A 199 24.32 15.95 -0.57
N ILE A 200 23.86 15.08 -1.49
CA ILE A 200 24.57 13.86 -1.89
C ILE A 200 25.92 14.18 -2.55
N ALA A 201 25.95 15.19 -3.44
CA ALA A 201 27.16 15.59 -4.13
C ALA A 201 28.22 16.20 -3.21
N ALA A 202 27.79 16.95 -2.19
CA ALA A 202 28.67 17.62 -1.22
C ALA A 202 28.96 16.76 0.02
N GLY A 203 28.15 15.73 0.30
CA GLY A 203 28.22 14.92 1.52
C GLY A 203 29.39 13.92 1.51
N ASP A 204 29.81 13.52 2.72
CA ASP A 204 30.81 12.49 2.93
C ASP A 204 30.20 11.10 2.65
N PRO A 205 30.73 10.33 1.67
CA PRO A 205 30.20 9.01 1.35
C PRO A 205 30.72 7.89 2.28
N THR A 206 31.43 8.20 3.35
CA THR A 206 31.94 7.19 4.29
C THR A 206 30.77 6.55 5.05
N PRO A 207 30.82 5.23 5.29
CA PRO A 207 29.76 4.55 6.03
C PRO A 207 29.59 5.11 7.45
N LEU A 208 28.34 5.32 7.86
CA LEU A 208 28.01 5.71 9.23
C LEU A 208 28.09 4.51 10.17
N GLU A 209 28.29 4.82 11.45
CA GLU A 209 28.07 3.85 12.53
C GLU A 209 26.56 3.71 12.79
N PRO A 210 26.09 2.53 13.25
CA PRO A 210 24.69 2.34 13.62
C PRO A 210 24.27 3.34 14.71
N PRO A 211 23.05 3.89 14.65
CA PRO A 211 22.51 4.75 15.68
C PRO A 211 22.28 3.96 16.98
N HIS A 212 22.23 4.64 18.12
CA HIS A 212 21.92 4.03 19.42
C HIS A 212 20.46 3.55 19.47
N GLU A 213 19.56 4.35 18.90
CA GLU A 213 18.15 4.01 18.77
C GLU A 213 17.69 4.06 17.30
N HIS A 214 16.87 3.11 16.91
CA HIS A 214 16.32 3.10 15.56
C HIS A 214 15.07 3.97 15.47
N GLY A 215 15.01 4.82 14.46
CA GLY A 215 13.83 5.62 14.14
C GLY A 215 12.62 4.74 13.82
N ARG A 216 11.44 5.29 14.06
CA ARG A 216 10.15 4.62 13.77
C ARG A 216 9.65 4.96 12.38
N VAL A 217 8.88 4.05 11.81
CA VAL A 217 8.10 4.31 10.60
C VAL A 217 6.68 4.67 10.99
N VAL A 218 6.22 5.84 10.55
CA VAL A 218 4.87 6.34 10.76
C VAL A 218 4.17 6.46 9.41
N ILE A 219 3.14 5.64 9.21
CA ILE A 219 2.29 5.69 8.01
C ILE A 219 0.96 6.29 8.39
N LEU A 220 0.53 7.31 7.63
CA LEU A 220 -0.73 7.98 7.88
C LEU A 220 -1.91 7.14 7.37
N THR A 221 -2.92 6.99 8.22
CA THR A 221 -4.19 6.37 7.86
C THR A 221 -5.22 7.45 7.59
N SER A 222 -6.07 7.25 6.59
CA SER A 222 -7.29 8.05 6.42
C SER A 222 -8.29 7.64 7.52
N GLY A 223 -8.16 8.25 8.70
CA GLY A 223 -9.07 7.97 9.81
C GLY A 223 -10.53 8.24 9.45
N THR A 224 -11.46 7.45 9.99
CA THR A 224 -12.91 7.65 9.86
C THR A 224 -13.38 9.02 10.41
N THR A 225 -12.54 9.71 11.18
CA THR A 225 -12.80 11.02 11.79
C THR A 225 -12.34 12.22 10.96
N GLY A 226 -11.83 12.02 9.72
CA GLY A 226 -11.43 13.11 8.81
C GLY A 226 -9.96 13.54 8.93
N THR A 227 -9.37 13.58 10.13
CA THR A 227 -7.96 13.91 10.31
C THR A 227 -7.09 12.66 10.21
N PRO A 228 -6.07 12.63 9.32
CA PRO A 228 -5.18 11.48 9.21
C PRO A 228 -4.43 11.20 10.51
N LYS A 229 -4.38 9.94 10.94
CA LYS A 229 -3.67 9.51 12.15
C LYS A 229 -2.43 8.73 11.78
N GLY A 230 -1.31 8.99 12.45
CA GLY A 230 -0.08 8.23 12.28
C GLY A 230 -0.15 6.89 13.01
N ALA A 231 -0.03 5.80 12.30
CA ALA A 231 0.07 4.47 12.89
C ALA A 231 1.55 4.16 13.17
N LYS A 232 1.89 4.03 14.45
CA LYS A 232 3.24 3.66 14.89
C LYS A 232 3.43 2.16 14.79
N ARG A 233 4.55 1.75 14.25
CA ARG A 233 4.89 0.35 14.14
C ARG A 233 6.30 0.08 14.66
N LYS A 234 6.42 -0.96 15.48
CA LYS A 234 7.71 -1.47 15.92
C LYS A 234 8.42 -2.15 14.75
N GLN A 235 9.74 -2.05 14.73
CA GLN A 235 10.52 -2.88 13.81
C GLN A 235 10.46 -4.34 14.27
N PRO A 236 10.38 -5.31 13.34
CA PRO A 236 10.30 -6.71 13.70
C PRO A 236 11.60 -7.18 14.34
N ASP A 237 11.48 -7.92 15.44
CA ASP A 237 12.61 -8.52 16.15
C ASP A 237 13.04 -9.87 15.52
N SER A 238 12.28 -10.34 14.53
CA SER A 238 12.47 -11.64 13.89
C SER A 238 12.29 -11.58 12.36
N MET A 239 12.58 -12.69 11.68
CA MET A 239 12.28 -12.85 10.25
C MET A 239 10.90 -13.48 9.99
N GLU A 240 10.08 -13.69 11.00
CA GLU A 240 8.76 -14.31 10.86
C GLU A 240 7.80 -13.46 10.00
N PRO A 241 7.80 -12.11 10.08
CA PRO A 241 7.01 -11.28 9.17
C PRO A 241 7.35 -11.51 7.68
N LEU A 242 8.62 -11.68 7.37
CA LEU A 242 9.05 -12.03 6.00
C LEU A 242 8.56 -13.42 5.61
N ALA A 243 8.70 -14.42 6.51
CA ALA A 243 8.21 -15.76 6.28
C ALA A 243 6.68 -15.78 6.10
N ALA A 244 5.93 -14.99 6.88
CA ALA A 244 4.48 -14.84 6.69
C ALA A 244 4.14 -14.44 5.27
N MET A 245 4.75 -13.37 4.75
CA MET A 245 4.52 -12.88 3.39
C MET A 245 4.95 -13.91 2.34
N PHE A 246 6.17 -14.45 2.45
CA PHE A 246 6.71 -15.40 1.46
C PHE A 246 6.02 -16.76 1.49
N SER A 247 5.30 -17.11 2.58
CA SER A 247 4.50 -18.34 2.65
C SER A 247 3.32 -18.35 1.66
N LYS A 248 2.89 -17.17 1.21
CA LYS A 248 1.78 -17.00 0.26
C LYS A 248 2.21 -16.35 -1.04
N ILE A 249 3.06 -15.32 -0.98
CA ILE A 249 3.56 -14.58 -2.16
C ILE A 249 5.00 -15.01 -2.42
N PRO A 250 5.26 -15.90 -3.43
CA PRO A 250 6.55 -16.58 -3.60
C PRO A 250 7.59 -15.68 -4.29
N LEU A 251 7.90 -14.54 -3.68
CA LEU A 251 8.99 -13.66 -4.10
C LEU A 251 10.35 -14.36 -3.93
N ARG A 252 11.30 -14.05 -4.80
CA ARG A 252 12.62 -14.67 -4.80
C ARG A 252 13.72 -13.61 -4.86
N ALA A 253 14.86 -13.96 -4.29
CA ALA A 253 16.04 -13.12 -4.34
C ALA A 253 16.51 -12.88 -5.78
N HIS A 254 17.01 -11.67 -6.00
CA HIS A 254 17.62 -11.26 -7.27
C HIS A 254 16.63 -11.11 -8.44
N GLU A 255 15.33 -11.09 -8.17
CA GLU A 255 14.32 -10.81 -9.18
C GLU A 255 13.97 -9.31 -9.25
N THR A 256 13.27 -8.92 -10.30
CA THR A 256 12.83 -7.53 -10.52
C THR A 256 11.38 -7.37 -10.11
N THR A 257 11.09 -6.31 -9.35
CA THR A 257 9.73 -5.94 -8.93
C THR A 257 9.39 -4.54 -9.42
N VAL A 258 8.30 -4.40 -10.15
CA VAL A 258 7.67 -3.09 -10.45
C VAL A 258 6.78 -2.72 -9.26
N ILE A 259 7.00 -1.58 -8.63
CA ILE A 259 6.14 -1.03 -7.57
C ILE A 259 5.35 0.13 -8.15
N ALA A 260 4.13 -0.14 -8.62
CA ALA A 260 3.21 0.89 -9.09
C ALA A 260 2.35 1.46 -7.94
N ALA A 261 2.08 0.66 -6.91
CA ALA A 261 1.39 1.13 -5.70
C ALA A 261 2.20 2.23 -4.99
N PRO A 262 1.55 3.31 -4.47
CA PRO A 262 2.26 4.40 -3.81
C PRO A 262 3.09 3.93 -2.61
N MET A 263 4.38 4.28 -2.57
CA MET A 263 5.31 3.84 -1.52
C MET A 263 5.11 4.55 -0.18
N PHE A 264 4.42 5.67 -0.14
CA PHE A 264 4.04 6.32 1.13
C PHE A 264 2.89 5.59 1.85
N HIS A 265 2.23 4.61 1.21
CA HIS A 265 1.24 3.73 1.81
C HIS A 265 1.84 2.37 2.20
N SER A 266 1.20 1.72 3.19
CA SER A 266 1.63 0.44 3.74
C SER A 266 1.92 -0.63 2.68
N TRP A 267 1.17 -0.67 1.57
CA TRP A 267 1.34 -1.70 0.54
C TRP A 267 2.57 -1.48 -0.33
N GLY A 268 2.73 -0.29 -0.89
CA GLY A 268 3.93 0.05 -1.67
C GLY A 268 5.20 0.00 -0.81
N TYR A 269 5.12 0.55 0.42
CA TYR A 269 6.19 0.45 1.40
C TYR A 269 6.50 -1.00 1.79
N GLY A 270 5.48 -1.83 1.95
CA GLY A 270 5.64 -3.26 2.23
C GLY A 270 6.45 -3.97 1.14
N HIS A 271 6.13 -3.74 -0.14
CA HIS A 271 6.91 -4.33 -1.24
C HIS A 271 8.34 -3.78 -1.32
N PHE A 272 8.54 -2.51 -1.04
CA PHE A 272 9.88 -1.95 -0.90
C PHE A 272 10.68 -2.68 0.20
N THR A 273 10.10 -2.89 1.38
CA THR A 273 10.77 -3.58 2.49
C THR A 273 10.99 -5.07 2.23
N LEU A 274 10.06 -5.75 1.54
CA LEU A 274 10.24 -7.16 1.14
C LEU A 274 11.35 -7.34 0.10
N ALA A 275 11.53 -6.37 -0.79
CA ALA A 275 12.55 -6.42 -1.84
C ALA A 275 13.99 -6.26 -1.30
N MET A 276 14.16 -5.54 -0.19
CA MET A 276 15.48 -5.25 0.40
C MET A 276 16.29 -6.50 0.73
N PRO A 277 15.81 -7.44 1.59
CA PRO A 277 16.58 -8.63 1.96
C PRO A 277 16.75 -9.60 0.79
N LEU A 278 15.89 -9.51 -0.23
CA LEU A 278 15.96 -10.29 -1.45
C LEU A 278 17.00 -9.75 -2.45
N ALA A 279 17.62 -8.59 -2.18
CA ALA A 279 18.45 -7.87 -3.14
C ALA A 279 17.78 -7.78 -4.53
N SER A 280 16.47 -7.49 -4.55
CA SER A 280 15.67 -7.34 -5.76
C SER A 280 15.95 -6.01 -6.45
N THR A 281 15.84 -5.98 -7.77
CA THR A 281 15.82 -4.73 -8.53
C THR A 281 14.41 -4.12 -8.43
N LEU A 282 14.32 -2.88 -7.98
CA LEU A 282 13.07 -2.12 -7.95
C LEU A 282 12.93 -1.26 -9.20
N VAL A 283 11.81 -1.36 -9.89
CA VAL A 283 11.41 -0.44 -10.95
C VAL A 283 10.30 0.43 -10.39
N LEU A 284 10.55 1.73 -10.32
CA LEU A 284 9.70 2.70 -9.64
C LEU A 284 9.16 3.72 -10.65
N PRO A 285 8.00 3.46 -11.28
CA PRO A 285 7.33 4.49 -12.06
C PRO A 285 6.83 5.58 -11.10
N ARG A 286 7.20 6.82 -11.37
CA ARG A 286 6.85 7.96 -10.51
C ARG A 286 5.34 8.22 -10.50
N ARG A 287 4.69 8.04 -11.64
CA ARG A 287 3.23 8.07 -11.80
C ARG A 287 2.76 6.79 -12.43
N PHE A 288 1.61 6.32 -11.99
CA PHE A 288 0.99 5.15 -12.60
C PHE A 288 0.48 5.49 -14.00
N ASP A 289 0.91 4.69 -14.96
CA ASP A 289 0.39 4.64 -16.32
C ASP A 289 0.16 3.18 -16.70
N PRO A 290 -1.06 2.78 -17.14
CA PRO A 290 -1.38 1.38 -17.42
C PRO A 290 -0.44 0.76 -18.46
N GLU A 291 -0.24 1.40 -19.61
CA GLU A 291 0.64 0.89 -20.68
C GLU A 291 2.11 0.99 -20.27
N GLY A 292 2.53 2.09 -19.61
CA GLY A 292 3.87 2.25 -19.05
C GLY A 292 4.23 1.16 -18.05
N THR A 293 3.25 0.68 -17.26
CA THR A 293 3.44 -0.45 -16.35
C THR A 293 3.73 -1.75 -17.09
N LEU A 294 2.99 -2.07 -18.15
CA LEU A 294 3.26 -3.25 -18.98
C LEU A 294 4.62 -3.16 -19.66
N ARG A 295 4.95 -1.97 -20.17
CA ARG A 295 6.26 -1.69 -20.77
C ARG A 295 7.39 -1.89 -19.77
N ALA A 296 7.25 -1.39 -18.54
CA ALA A 296 8.24 -1.57 -17.47
C ALA A 296 8.44 -3.05 -17.11
N ILE A 297 7.36 -3.84 -17.02
CA ILE A 297 7.43 -5.29 -16.79
C ILE A 297 8.22 -5.97 -17.91
N SER A 298 7.88 -5.68 -19.16
CA SER A 298 8.53 -6.26 -20.34
C SER A 298 10.00 -5.88 -20.45
N GLN A 299 10.32 -4.57 -20.37
CA GLN A 299 11.68 -4.05 -20.54
C GLN A 299 12.64 -4.54 -19.45
N HIS A 300 12.18 -4.59 -18.21
CA HIS A 300 13.01 -4.99 -17.08
C HIS A 300 12.84 -6.46 -16.70
N ARG A 301 12.10 -7.25 -17.50
CA ARG A 301 11.77 -8.66 -17.27
C ARG A 301 11.31 -8.90 -15.83
N ALA A 302 10.41 -8.03 -15.36
CA ALA A 302 9.97 -8.06 -13.97
C ALA A 302 9.12 -9.31 -13.68
N SER A 303 9.46 -9.99 -12.59
CA SER A 303 8.76 -11.19 -12.14
C SER A 303 7.60 -10.87 -11.19
N ALA A 304 7.57 -9.64 -10.65
CA ALA A 304 6.55 -9.20 -9.71
C ALA A 304 6.08 -7.77 -10.01
N LEU A 305 4.78 -7.54 -9.79
CA LEU A 305 4.10 -6.25 -9.89
C LEU A 305 3.32 -6.01 -8.59
N ALA A 306 3.58 -4.91 -7.89
CA ALA A 306 2.81 -4.46 -6.74
C ALA A 306 1.86 -3.33 -7.15
N VAL A 307 0.56 -3.56 -6.99
CA VAL A 307 -0.52 -2.66 -7.46
C VAL A 307 -1.64 -2.54 -6.43
N VAL A 308 -2.57 -1.64 -6.69
CA VAL A 308 -3.89 -1.61 -6.04
C VAL A 308 -4.99 -2.00 -7.06
N PRO A 309 -6.14 -2.52 -6.64
CA PRO A 309 -7.18 -3.04 -7.54
C PRO A 309 -7.59 -2.08 -8.66
N VAL A 310 -7.76 -0.79 -8.41
CA VAL A 310 -8.10 0.19 -9.45
C VAL A 310 -7.03 0.30 -10.55
N MET A 311 -5.76 0.07 -10.21
CA MET A 311 -4.69 0.04 -11.22
C MET A 311 -4.81 -1.19 -12.12
N LEU A 312 -5.20 -2.35 -11.56
CA LEU A 312 -5.50 -3.54 -12.35
C LEU A 312 -6.69 -3.30 -13.27
N GLN A 313 -7.74 -2.69 -12.76
CA GLN A 313 -8.91 -2.33 -13.57
C GLN A 313 -8.50 -1.48 -14.78
N ARG A 314 -7.73 -0.40 -14.57
CA ARG A 314 -7.23 0.46 -15.66
C ARG A 314 -6.30 -0.27 -16.63
N ILE A 315 -5.52 -1.25 -16.19
CA ILE A 315 -4.73 -2.10 -17.09
C ILE A 315 -5.65 -2.98 -17.93
N MET A 316 -6.73 -3.53 -17.35
CA MET A 316 -7.70 -4.37 -18.04
C MET A 316 -8.66 -3.62 -18.97
N GLU A 317 -8.66 -2.28 -18.90
CA GLU A 317 -9.36 -1.38 -19.85
C GLU A 317 -8.53 -1.09 -21.10
N LEU A 318 -7.23 -1.43 -21.10
CA LEU A 318 -6.41 -1.30 -22.30
C LEU A 318 -6.91 -2.29 -23.40
N PRO A 319 -6.86 -1.87 -24.67
CA PRO A 319 -7.17 -2.78 -25.79
C PRO A 319 -6.32 -4.06 -25.72
N PRO A 320 -6.89 -5.25 -25.96
CA PRO A 320 -6.16 -6.51 -25.92
C PRO A 320 -4.91 -6.54 -26.79
N GLU A 321 -4.94 -5.89 -27.97
CA GLU A 321 -3.79 -5.72 -28.85
C GLU A 321 -2.68 -4.86 -28.23
N THR A 322 -3.00 -3.94 -27.33
CA THR A 322 -2.00 -3.16 -26.59
C THR A 322 -1.31 -4.05 -25.56
N ILE A 323 -2.07 -4.83 -24.81
CA ILE A 323 -1.50 -5.77 -23.84
C ILE A 323 -0.58 -6.78 -24.52
N ALA A 324 -1.03 -7.32 -25.68
CA ALA A 324 -0.30 -8.33 -26.47
C ALA A 324 1.03 -7.82 -27.07
N ARG A 325 1.30 -6.51 -27.09
CA ARG A 325 2.58 -5.95 -27.57
C ARG A 325 3.75 -6.23 -26.62
N TYR A 326 3.46 -6.53 -25.36
CA TYR A 326 4.47 -6.66 -24.31
C TYR A 326 4.75 -8.12 -23.96
N ASP A 327 6.02 -8.51 -23.88
CA ASP A 327 6.41 -9.82 -23.35
C ASP A 327 6.29 -9.83 -21.83
N LEU A 328 5.24 -10.42 -21.32
CA LEU A 328 4.92 -10.54 -19.91
C LEU A 328 5.21 -11.94 -19.35
N SER A 329 5.90 -12.80 -20.12
CA SER A 329 6.17 -14.22 -19.77
C SER A 329 6.99 -14.38 -18.49
N CYS A 330 7.72 -13.33 -18.07
CA CYS A 330 8.48 -13.32 -16.82
C CYS A 330 7.61 -13.06 -15.58
N LEU A 331 6.40 -12.50 -15.76
CA LEU A 331 5.54 -12.12 -14.65
C LEU A 331 4.97 -13.37 -13.96
N ARG A 332 5.25 -13.52 -12.68
CA ARG A 332 4.82 -14.65 -11.85
C ARG A 332 3.94 -14.24 -10.69
N ILE A 333 3.99 -12.94 -10.36
CA ILE A 333 3.32 -12.39 -9.20
C ILE A 333 2.73 -11.04 -9.57
N ILE A 334 1.42 -10.92 -9.45
CA ILE A 334 0.71 -9.65 -9.35
C ILE A 334 0.20 -9.59 -7.92
N ALA A 335 0.76 -8.71 -7.11
CA ALA A 335 0.41 -8.56 -5.72
C ALA A 335 -0.50 -7.34 -5.54
N ALA A 336 -1.77 -7.56 -5.19
CA ALA A 336 -2.78 -6.54 -5.00
C ALA A 336 -3.14 -6.37 -3.52
N SER A 337 -3.43 -5.15 -3.11
CA SER A 337 -3.98 -4.80 -1.79
C SER A 337 -4.45 -3.34 -1.77
N GLY A 338 -4.97 -2.85 -0.64
CA GLY A 338 -5.33 -1.45 -0.41
C GLY A 338 -6.82 -1.14 -0.56
N SER A 339 -7.54 -1.91 -1.35
CA SER A 339 -9.00 -1.87 -1.46
C SER A 339 -9.57 -3.26 -1.74
N ALA A 340 -10.90 -3.37 -1.79
CA ALA A 340 -11.55 -4.61 -2.19
C ALA A 340 -11.16 -4.97 -3.64
N LEU A 341 -10.92 -6.26 -3.88
CA LEU A 341 -10.69 -6.82 -5.21
C LEU A 341 -11.97 -7.55 -5.65
N PRO A 342 -12.71 -7.03 -6.63
CA PRO A 342 -13.87 -7.70 -7.17
C PRO A 342 -13.52 -9.07 -7.78
N GLY A 343 -14.40 -10.06 -7.59
CA GLY A 343 -14.17 -11.43 -8.07
C GLY A 343 -14.05 -11.51 -9.60
N GLU A 344 -14.87 -10.74 -10.32
CA GLU A 344 -14.82 -10.64 -11.77
C GLU A 344 -13.48 -10.07 -12.25
N LEU A 345 -13.02 -8.95 -11.65
CA LEU A 345 -11.72 -8.37 -11.99
C LEU A 345 -10.59 -9.38 -11.76
N ALA A 346 -10.63 -10.11 -10.63
CA ALA A 346 -9.64 -11.13 -10.33
C ALA A 346 -9.61 -12.23 -11.39
N THR A 347 -10.78 -12.68 -11.84
CA THR A 347 -10.93 -13.69 -12.89
C THR A 347 -10.37 -13.18 -14.22
N ARG A 348 -10.77 -11.99 -14.65
CA ARG A 348 -10.29 -11.36 -15.91
C ARG A 348 -8.77 -11.18 -15.91
N VAL A 349 -8.19 -10.71 -14.79
CA VAL A 349 -6.74 -10.55 -14.67
C VAL A 349 -6.03 -11.90 -14.81
N MET A 350 -6.54 -12.96 -14.15
CA MET A 350 -5.92 -14.28 -14.24
C MET A 350 -6.14 -14.95 -15.61
N ASP A 351 -7.24 -14.67 -16.30
CA ASP A 351 -7.46 -15.16 -17.66
C ASP A 351 -6.49 -14.51 -18.67
N THR A 352 -6.11 -13.26 -18.40
CA THR A 352 -5.20 -12.51 -19.28
C THR A 352 -3.72 -12.81 -18.98
N PHE A 353 -3.33 -12.84 -17.71
CA PHE A 353 -1.91 -12.92 -17.29
C PHE A 353 -1.53 -14.29 -16.73
N GLY A 354 -2.48 -15.23 -16.61
CA GLY A 354 -2.27 -16.51 -15.95
C GLY A 354 -2.52 -16.46 -14.44
N ASP A 355 -2.32 -17.59 -13.77
CA ASP A 355 -2.56 -17.75 -12.33
C ASP A 355 -1.42 -17.14 -11.49
N VAL A 356 -1.30 -15.82 -11.57
CA VAL A 356 -0.22 -15.01 -10.94
C VAL A 356 -0.73 -13.97 -9.94
N LEU A 357 -2.06 -13.87 -9.72
CA LEU A 357 -2.68 -12.85 -8.87
C LEU A 357 -2.74 -13.29 -7.41
N TYR A 358 -2.24 -12.45 -6.52
CA TYR A 358 -2.28 -12.58 -5.07
C TYR A 358 -2.96 -11.34 -4.49
N ASN A 359 -3.91 -11.52 -3.56
CA ASN A 359 -4.61 -10.41 -2.93
C ASN A 359 -4.42 -10.45 -1.42
N LEU A 360 -3.81 -9.41 -0.85
CA LEU A 360 -3.64 -9.26 0.58
C LEU A 360 -4.80 -8.43 1.16
N TYR A 361 -5.46 -8.97 2.16
CA TYR A 361 -6.39 -8.26 3.02
C TYR A 361 -5.74 -7.92 4.36
N GLY A 362 -5.85 -6.65 4.74
CA GLY A 362 -5.36 -6.10 5.99
C GLY A 362 -5.64 -4.61 6.11
N SER A 363 -5.09 -4.00 7.14
CA SER A 363 -5.14 -2.54 7.34
C SER A 363 -3.79 -2.02 7.82
N THR A 364 -3.63 -0.71 7.90
CA THR A 364 -2.40 -0.13 8.47
C THR A 364 -2.22 -0.55 9.94
N GLU A 365 -3.28 -0.85 10.68
CA GLU A 365 -3.21 -1.22 12.09
C GLU A 365 -2.85 -2.69 12.30
N VAL A 366 -3.46 -3.60 11.54
CA VAL A 366 -3.21 -5.05 11.68
C VAL A 366 -2.14 -5.59 10.73
N ALA A 367 -1.59 -4.75 9.85
CA ALA A 367 -0.70 -5.09 8.74
C ALA A 367 -1.37 -6.00 7.70
N TRP A 368 -1.57 -7.25 8.05
CA TRP A 368 -2.28 -8.24 7.23
C TRP A 368 -3.15 -9.14 8.11
N ALA A 369 -4.21 -9.68 7.53
CA ALA A 369 -5.02 -10.72 8.11
C ALA A 369 -4.96 -11.99 7.24
N THR A 370 -5.27 -11.87 5.94
CA THR A 370 -5.27 -13.00 5.00
C THR A 370 -4.63 -12.64 3.67
N ILE A 371 -4.23 -13.65 2.92
CA ILE A 371 -3.74 -13.52 1.55
C ILE A 371 -4.45 -14.59 0.70
N ALA A 372 -5.15 -14.15 -0.33
CA ALA A 372 -5.70 -15.03 -1.37
C ALA A 372 -4.60 -15.35 -2.39
N THR A 373 -4.41 -16.65 -2.62
CA THR A 373 -3.53 -17.15 -3.69
C THR A 373 -4.32 -17.30 -4.99
N PRO A 374 -3.66 -17.48 -6.15
CA PRO A 374 -4.37 -17.74 -7.40
C PRO A 374 -5.35 -18.92 -7.30
N GLN A 375 -4.98 -19.97 -6.58
CA GLN A 375 -5.86 -21.13 -6.37
C GLN A 375 -7.10 -20.76 -5.53
N ASP A 376 -6.94 -19.91 -4.51
CA ASP A 376 -8.07 -19.43 -3.72
C ASP A 376 -9.02 -18.59 -4.57
N LEU A 377 -8.47 -17.67 -5.38
CA LEU A 377 -9.24 -16.78 -6.26
C LEU A 377 -9.96 -17.54 -7.38
N ARG A 378 -9.35 -18.58 -7.96
CA ARG A 378 -10.02 -19.44 -8.94
C ARG A 378 -11.14 -20.26 -8.32
N ALA A 379 -10.92 -20.80 -7.13
CA ALA A 379 -11.92 -21.64 -6.45
C ALA A 379 -13.08 -20.83 -5.87
N ALA A 380 -12.85 -19.58 -5.51
CA ALA A 380 -13.84 -18.69 -4.90
C ALA A 380 -13.49 -17.23 -5.21
N PRO A 381 -13.91 -16.70 -6.36
CA PRO A 381 -13.71 -15.29 -6.70
C PRO A 381 -14.27 -14.35 -5.62
N GLY A 382 -13.55 -13.26 -5.34
CA GLY A 382 -13.92 -12.31 -4.27
C GLY A 382 -13.45 -12.70 -2.86
N THR A 383 -12.87 -13.89 -2.65
CA THR A 383 -12.30 -14.25 -1.36
C THR A 383 -11.09 -13.37 -0.99
N ALA A 384 -10.94 -13.07 0.29
CA ALA A 384 -9.74 -12.48 0.87
C ALA A 384 -8.66 -13.54 1.22
N GLY A 385 -8.93 -14.84 0.98
CA GLY A 385 -7.97 -15.93 1.15
C GLY A 385 -7.86 -16.46 2.57
N ARG A 386 -6.67 -16.92 2.93
CA ARG A 386 -6.37 -17.56 4.22
C ARG A 386 -5.24 -16.85 4.96
N PRO A 387 -5.20 -16.97 6.31
CA PRO A 387 -4.10 -16.43 7.09
C PRO A 387 -2.75 -16.97 6.60
N PRO A 388 -1.71 -16.11 6.45
CA PRO A 388 -0.35 -16.56 6.20
C PRO A 388 0.29 -17.14 7.47
N LEU A 389 1.48 -17.70 7.34
CA LEU A 389 2.21 -18.33 8.44
C LEU A 389 2.34 -17.37 9.64
N GLY A 390 2.07 -17.89 10.86
CA GLY A 390 2.14 -17.10 12.09
C GLY A 390 1.01 -16.10 12.32
N THR A 391 0.02 -16.05 11.44
CA THR A 391 -1.14 -15.16 11.59
C THR A 391 -2.36 -15.91 12.12
N VAL A 392 -3.04 -15.33 13.08
CA VAL A 392 -4.31 -15.82 13.61
C VAL A 392 -5.42 -14.88 13.21
N VAL A 393 -6.48 -15.39 12.62
CA VAL A 393 -7.71 -14.64 12.32
C VAL A 393 -8.89 -15.34 12.94
N LYS A 394 -9.74 -14.59 13.63
CA LYS A 394 -10.95 -15.06 14.28
C LYS A 394 -12.12 -14.12 13.95
N LEU A 395 -13.31 -14.70 13.91
CA LEU A 395 -14.56 -13.97 13.79
C LEU A 395 -15.26 -14.00 15.15
N LEU A 396 -15.56 -12.81 15.69
CA LEU A 396 -16.14 -12.67 17.03
C LEU A 396 -17.51 -11.99 16.94
N ASP A 397 -18.41 -12.41 17.85
CA ASP A 397 -19.70 -11.74 18.09
C ASP A 397 -19.50 -10.44 18.90
N ALA A 398 -20.61 -9.77 19.24
CA ALA A 398 -20.60 -8.53 20.03
C ALA A 398 -20.05 -8.75 21.46
N GLU A 399 -20.16 -9.95 22.00
CA GLU A 399 -19.65 -10.32 23.33
C GLU A 399 -18.20 -10.82 23.29
N GLY A 400 -17.55 -10.83 22.13
CA GLY A 400 -16.16 -11.28 21.95
C GLY A 400 -15.98 -12.79 21.97
N ARG A 401 -17.04 -13.57 21.72
CA ARG A 401 -16.98 -15.03 21.54
C ARG A 401 -16.80 -15.37 20.07
N GLU A 402 -16.10 -16.45 19.79
CA GLU A 402 -15.94 -16.93 18.42
C GLU A 402 -17.28 -17.42 17.85
N VAL A 403 -17.66 -16.93 16.68
CA VAL A 403 -18.90 -17.35 16.00
C VAL A 403 -18.75 -18.76 15.43
N ALA A 404 -19.87 -19.44 15.16
CA ALA A 404 -19.86 -20.76 14.56
C ALA A 404 -19.34 -20.72 13.11
N ALA A 405 -18.90 -21.87 12.60
CA ALA A 405 -18.41 -21.98 11.23
C ALA A 405 -19.50 -21.62 10.22
N GLY A 406 -19.19 -20.71 9.31
CA GLY A 406 -20.11 -20.19 8.29
C GLY A 406 -20.95 -18.99 8.76
N GLU A 407 -20.91 -18.63 10.04
CA GLU A 407 -21.59 -17.43 10.54
C GLU A 407 -20.74 -16.17 10.31
N ARG A 408 -21.41 -15.03 10.20
CA ARG A 408 -20.81 -13.71 10.11
C ARG A 408 -20.35 -13.21 11.47
N GLY A 409 -19.18 -12.58 11.52
CA GLY A 409 -18.64 -11.98 12.72
C GLY A 409 -17.68 -10.85 12.43
N ARG A 410 -17.32 -10.10 13.45
CA ARG A 410 -16.29 -9.05 13.41
C ARG A 410 -14.93 -9.71 13.24
N ILE A 411 -14.15 -9.22 12.30
CA ILE A 411 -12.84 -9.78 11.96
C ILE A 411 -11.78 -9.26 12.94
N PHE A 412 -11.10 -10.17 13.61
CA PHE A 412 -9.98 -9.90 14.50
C PHE A 412 -8.73 -10.64 14.02
N ALA A 413 -7.57 -10.00 14.10
CA ALA A 413 -6.30 -10.57 13.66
C ALA A 413 -5.19 -10.38 14.70
N ALA A 414 -4.24 -11.32 14.73
CA ALA A 414 -2.98 -11.20 15.46
C ALA A 414 -1.82 -11.69 14.60
N ASN A 415 -0.75 -10.91 14.54
CA ASN A 415 0.54 -11.21 13.94
C ASN A 415 1.62 -10.34 14.60
N GLU A 416 2.90 -10.54 14.27
CA GLU A 416 4.01 -9.75 14.85
C GLU A 416 4.03 -8.27 14.41
N MET A 417 3.26 -7.90 13.39
CA MET A 417 3.31 -6.56 12.77
C MET A 417 2.09 -5.69 13.08
N VAL A 418 1.25 -6.07 14.06
CA VAL A 418 0.19 -5.17 14.54
C VAL A 418 0.79 -3.88 15.08
N PHE A 419 0.09 -2.74 14.88
CA PHE A 419 0.60 -1.45 15.31
C PHE A 419 0.59 -1.28 16.83
N GLU A 420 1.46 -0.38 17.34
CA GLU A 420 1.54 -0.06 18.77
C GLU A 420 0.47 0.97 19.23
N GLY A 421 -0.22 1.60 18.27
CA GLY A 421 -1.21 2.66 18.50
C GLY A 421 -0.97 3.87 17.61
N TYR A 422 -1.84 4.87 17.74
CA TYR A 422 -1.74 6.11 16.96
C TYR A 422 -0.80 7.13 17.62
N THR A 423 -0.20 8.02 16.82
CA THR A 423 0.70 9.08 17.31
C THR A 423 0.00 10.06 18.26
N GLY A 424 -1.28 10.35 18.03
CA GLY A 424 -2.12 11.19 18.89
C GLY A 424 -2.80 10.45 20.05
N GLY A 425 -2.41 9.18 20.30
CA GLY A 425 -3.04 8.32 21.30
C GLY A 425 -4.24 7.55 20.76
N GLY A 426 -4.72 6.58 21.56
CA GLY A 426 -5.76 5.65 21.15
C GLY A 426 -5.26 4.48 20.30
N GLY A 427 -6.15 3.56 19.99
CA GLY A 427 -5.85 2.34 19.26
C GLY A 427 -7.11 1.67 18.73
N LYS A 428 -6.98 0.44 18.28
CA LYS A 428 -8.08 -0.45 17.93
C LYS A 428 -8.47 -1.31 19.12
N GLU A 429 -9.68 -1.81 19.10
CA GLU A 429 -10.15 -2.78 20.09
C GLU A 429 -9.29 -4.06 20.06
N ILE A 430 -8.95 -4.58 21.23
CA ILE A 430 -8.20 -5.82 21.37
C ILE A 430 -9.00 -6.78 22.27
N VAL A 431 -9.29 -7.97 21.74
CA VAL A 431 -9.98 -9.04 22.46
C VAL A 431 -9.06 -10.26 22.51
N ARG A 432 -8.67 -10.70 23.72
CA ARG A 432 -7.78 -11.86 23.94
C ARG A 432 -6.51 -11.86 23.09
N GLY A 433 -5.90 -10.67 22.89
CA GLY A 433 -4.68 -10.50 22.09
C GLY A 433 -4.91 -10.42 20.58
N LEU A 434 -6.14 -10.44 20.13
CA LEU A 434 -6.52 -10.22 18.73
C LEU A 434 -6.99 -8.79 18.56
N MET A 435 -6.50 -8.10 17.52
CA MET A 435 -6.87 -6.73 17.20
C MET A 435 -7.99 -6.68 16.17
N SER A 436 -9.00 -5.84 16.40
CA SER A 436 -10.09 -5.61 15.45
C SER A 436 -9.59 -4.96 14.16
N THR A 437 -9.98 -5.51 13.02
CA THR A 437 -9.79 -4.86 11.72
C THR A 437 -10.77 -3.71 11.51
N GLY A 438 -11.93 -3.75 12.16
CA GLY A 438 -13.08 -2.89 11.95
C GLY A 438 -13.97 -3.34 10.80
N ASP A 439 -13.81 -4.58 10.34
CA ASP A 439 -14.59 -5.18 9.27
C ASP A 439 -15.37 -6.38 9.78
N MET A 440 -16.45 -6.71 9.05
CA MET A 440 -17.26 -7.91 9.23
C MET A 440 -16.94 -8.91 8.13
N GLY A 441 -17.10 -10.21 8.41
CA GLY A 441 -16.87 -11.24 7.40
C GLY A 441 -17.31 -12.63 7.85
N HIS A 442 -17.07 -13.60 6.97
CA HIS A 442 -17.35 -15.01 7.25
C HIS A 442 -16.27 -15.91 6.63
N PHE A 443 -16.11 -17.12 7.15
CA PHE A 443 -15.31 -18.15 6.51
C PHE A 443 -16.20 -19.11 5.74
N ASP A 444 -15.78 -19.48 4.52
CA ASP A 444 -16.42 -20.59 3.81
C ASP A 444 -16.01 -21.96 4.38
N ALA A 445 -16.63 -23.02 3.88
CA ALA A 445 -16.34 -24.39 4.31
C ALA A 445 -14.89 -24.84 4.06
N ALA A 446 -14.18 -24.17 3.14
CA ALA A 446 -12.77 -24.40 2.86
C ALA A 446 -11.82 -23.54 3.73
N GLY A 447 -12.35 -22.72 4.64
CA GLY A 447 -11.59 -21.83 5.52
C GLY A 447 -11.01 -20.60 4.82
N ARG A 448 -11.61 -20.14 3.72
CA ARG A 448 -11.29 -18.88 3.05
C ARG A 448 -12.17 -17.78 3.61
N LEU A 449 -11.54 -16.63 3.93
CA LEU A 449 -12.23 -15.45 4.45
C LEU A 449 -12.91 -14.68 3.30
N PHE A 450 -14.12 -14.25 3.56
CA PHE A 450 -14.84 -13.23 2.80
C PHE A 450 -15.08 -12.02 3.69
N VAL A 451 -14.80 -10.83 3.17
CA VAL A 451 -15.02 -9.57 3.87
C VAL A 451 -16.34 -9.00 3.37
N ASP A 452 -17.34 -8.98 4.25
CA ASP A 452 -18.69 -8.53 3.92
C ASP A 452 -18.82 -7.00 3.90
N GLY A 453 -17.98 -6.28 4.65
CA GLY A 453 -17.94 -4.82 4.68
C GLY A 453 -17.37 -4.28 5.99
N ARG A 454 -17.49 -2.97 6.17
CA ARG A 454 -17.09 -2.29 7.41
C ARG A 454 -18.16 -2.45 8.48
N ASP A 455 -17.73 -2.69 9.72
CA ASP A 455 -18.62 -2.73 10.88
C ASP A 455 -19.35 -1.38 11.09
N ASP A 456 -18.65 -0.27 10.85
CA ASP A 456 -19.17 1.11 10.93
C ASP A 456 -19.88 1.61 9.66
N GLU A 457 -19.89 0.89 8.56
CA GLU A 457 -20.63 1.17 7.32
C GLU A 457 -21.87 0.29 7.15
N MET A 458 -22.14 -0.62 8.09
CA MET A 458 -23.32 -1.46 8.05
C MET A 458 -24.59 -0.60 8.13
N ILE A 459 -25.48 -0.77 7.18
CA ILE A 459 -26.74 -0.03 7.07
C ILE A 459 -27.82 -0.85 7.80
N VAL A 460 -28.49 -0.25 8.78
CA VAL A 460 -29.63 -0.86 9.45
C VAL A 460 -30.90 -0.34 8.80
N SER A 461 -31.48 -1.14 7.89
CA SER A 461 -32.69 -0.79 7.14
C SER A 461 -33.87 -1.65 7.59
N GLY A 462 -34.85 -1.04 8.27
CA GLY A 462 -36.05 -1.74 8.75
C GLY A 462 -35.73 -2.89 9.73
N GLY A 463 -34.65 -2.77 10.51
CA GLY A 463 -34.19 -3.81 11.43
C GLY A 463 -33.30 -4.89 10.80
N GLU A 464 -33.06 -4.82 9.49
CA GLU A 464 -32.17 -5.72 8.76
C GLU A 464 -30.79 -5.10 8.57
N ASN A 465 -29.74 -5.90 8.78
CA ASN A 465 -28.36 -5.48 8.60
C ASN A 465 -27.95 -5.68 7.14
N VAL A 466 -27.67 -4.58 6.43
CA VAL A 466 -27.22 -4.58 5.06
C VAL A 466 -25.78 -4.11 4.98
N PHE A 467 -24.92 -4.91 4.38
CA PHE A 467 -23.57 -4.50 4.04
C PHE A 467 -23.56 -3.91 2.64
N PRO A 468 -23.20 -2.63 2.47
CA PRO A 468 -23.19 -1.96 1.16
C PRO A 468 -22.45 -2.75 0.09
N ARG A 469 -21.36 -3.40 0.48
CA ARG A 469 -20.49 -4.15 -0.41
C ARG A 469 -21.21 -5.28 -1.15
N GLU A 470 -22.17 -5.94 -0.52
CA GLU A 470 -22.93 -7.04 -1.17
C GLU A 470 -23.75 -6.52 -2.37
N VAL A 471 -24.25 -5.27 -2.27
CA VAL A 471 -24.96 -4.60 -3.36
C VAL A 471 -23.97 -4.04 -4.39
N GLU A 472 -22.84 -3.48 -3.91
CA GLU A 472 -21.77 -2.96 -4.77
C GLU A 472 -21.16 -4.07 -5.65
N ASP A 473 -20.84 -5.23 -5.06
CA ASP A 473 -20.29 -6.38 -5.79
C ASP A 473 -21.30 -6.89 -6.84
N LEU A 474 -22.61 -7.01 -6.50
CA LEU A 474 -23.64 -7.39 -7.46
C LEU A 474 -23.75 -6.39 -8.62
N LEU A 475 -23.71 -5.09 -8.33
CA LEU A 475 -23.81 -4.07 -9.37
C LEU A 475 -22.55 -4.04 -10.25
N ALA A 476 -21.37 -4.30 -9.69
CA ALA A 476 -20.12 -4.40 -10.45
C ALA A 476 -20.11 -5.60 -11.43
N ASP A 477 -20.89 -6.66 -11.15
CA ASP A 477 -21.04 -7.81 -12.04
C ASP A 477 -22.01 -7.54 -13.22
N HIS A 478 -22.66 -6.38 -13.27
CA HIS A 478 -23.58 -6.02 -14.34
C HIS A 478 -22.83 -5.51 -15.57
N GLU A 479 -23.12 -6.06 -16.78
CA GLU A 479 -22.41 -5.78 -18.03
C GLU A 479 -22.30 -4.29 -18.40
N GLN A 480 -23.30 -3.49 -18.03
CA GLN A 480 -23.39 -2.06 -18.38
C GLN A 480 -22.91 -1.12 -17.24
N ILE A 481 -22.53 -1.67 -16.08
CA ILE A 481 -22.01 -0.89 -14.95
C ILE A 481 -20.48 -1.00 -14.93
N GLU A 482 -19.82 0.15 -14.77
CA GLU A 482 -18.37 0.23 -14.61
C GLU A 482 -17.99 0.15 -13.14
N GLU A 483 -18.67 0.95 -12.31
CA GLU A 483 -18.44 1.03 -10.87
C GLU A 483 -19.73 1.35 -10.12
N ALA A 484 -19.80 0.91 -8.86
CA ALA A 484 -20.89 1.28 -7.97
C ALA A 484 -20.38 1.50 -6.54
N ALA A 485 -21.02 2.44 -5.83
CA ALA A 485 -20.85 2.65 -4.40
C ALA A 485 -22.22 2.80 -3.73
N VAL A 486 -22.39 2.19 -2.56
CA VAL A 486 -23.65 2.23 -1.81
C VAL A 486 -23.39 2.81 -0.42
N ILE A 487 -24.27 3.73 -0.01
CA ILE A 487 -24.25 4.33 1.31
C ILE A 487 -25.61 4.22 2.00
N GLY A 488 -25.59 4.28 3.34
CA GLY A 488 -26.80 4.46 4.13
C GLY A 488 -27.13 5.94 4.25
N VAL A 489 -28.36 6.30 3.96
CA VAL A 489 -28.90 7.65 4.21
C VAL A 489 -30.06 7.57 5.20
N PRO A 490 -30.27 8.59 6.06
CA PRO A 490 -31.38 8.59 7.00
C PRO A 490 -32.73 8.41 6.31
N ASP A 491 -33.63 7.63 6.97
CA ASP A 491 -34.98 7.39 6.52
C ASP A 491 -35.92 7.35 7.73
N GLU A 492 -37.06 8.05 7.66
CA GLU A 492 -38.00 8.19 8.77
C GLU A 492 -38.73 6.88 9.11
N GLU A 493 -38.96 6.01 8.11
CA GLU A 493 -39.68 4.75 8.28
C GLU A 493 -38.78 3.58 8.65
N PHE A 494 -37.59 3.50 8.02
CA PHE A 494 -36.68 2.37 8.12
C PHE A 494 -35.40 2.65 8.95
N GLY A 495 -35.28 3.87 9.51
CA GLY A 495 -34.07 4.34 10.20
C GLY A 495 -32.99 4.75 9.21
N GLN A 496 -32.61 3.83 8.32
CA GLN A 496 -31.73 4.10 7.17
C GLN A 496 -32.27 3.41 5.91
N ARG A 497 -31.94 3.97 4.75
CA ARG A 497 -32.18 3.38 3.43
C ARG A 497 -30.89 3.37 2.61
N LEU A 498 -30.83 2.47 1.65
CA LEU A 498 -29.70 2.39 0.71
C LEU A 498 -29.88 3.44 -0.39
N LYS A 499 -28.77 4.16 -0.70
CA LYS A 499 -28.59 5.01 -1.85
C LYS A 499 -27.38 4.51 -2.64
N ALA A 500 -27.57 4.21 -3.93
CA ALA A 500 -26.51 3.76 -4.81
C ALA A 500 -26.02 4.89 -5.71
N PHE A 501 -24.70 4.98 -5.90
CA PHE A 501 -24.05 5.82 -6.89
C PHE A 501 -23.44 4.89 -7.95
N VAL A 502 -23.76 5.12 -9.22
CA VAL A 502 -23.42 4.20 -10.30
C VAL A 502 -22.69 4.94 -11.41
N VAL A 503 -21.55 4.44 -11.81
CA VAL A 503 -20.84 4.80 -13.04
C VAL A 503 -21.19 3.79 -14.09
N THR A 504 -21.77 4.21 -15.20
CA THR A 504 -22.14 3.33 -16.30
C THR A 504 -21.06 3.31 -17.37
N ARG A 505 -20.97 2.20 -18.10
CA ARG A 505 -20.10 2.11 -19.29
C ARG A 505 -20.63 3.02 -20.41
N ALA A 506 -19.76 3.34 -21.36
CA ALA A 506 -20.18 4.05 -22.57
C ALA A 506 -21.30 3.25 -23.30
N ASP A 507 -22.31 3.94 -23.79
CA ASP A 507 -23.48 3.37 -24.47
C ASP A 507 -24.42 2.52 -23.59
N ALA A 508 -24.33 2.62 -22.26
CA ALA A 508 -25.28 1.98 -21.36
C ALA A 508 -26.67 2.59 -21.47
N ASP A 509 -27.70 1.75 -21.55
CA ASP A 509 -29.12 2.13 -21.50
C ASP A 509 -29.74 1.60 -20.21
N LEU A 510 -29.29 2.18 -19.07
CA LEU A 510 -29.75 1.83 -17.73
C LEU A 510 -30.40 3.04 -17.07
N ASP A 511 -31.57 2.81 -16.51
CA ASP A 511 -32.24 3.76 -15.63
C ASP A 511 -32.27 3.26 -14.17
N GLU A 512 -32.73 4.10 -13.28
CA GLU A 512 -32.85 3.80 -11.86
C GLU A 512 -33.69 2.54 -11.59
N GLU A 513 -34.81 2.36 -12.32
CA GLU A 513 -35.71 1.24 -12.09
C GLU A 513 -35.11 -0.10 -12.59
N ALA A 514 -34.36 -0.08 -13.67
CA ALA A 514 -33.63 -1.26 -14.18
C ALA A 514 -32.61 -1.75 -13.13
N ILE A 515 -31.87 -0.83 -12.52
CA ILE A 515 -30.89 -1.17 -11.44
C ILE A 515 -31.61 -1.72 -10.20
N LYS A 516 -32.70 -1.11 -9.77
CA LYS A 516 -33.50 -1.60 -8.64
C LYS A 516 -34.07 -2.99 -8.89
N GLU A 517 -34.60 -3.22 -10.08
CA GLU A 517 -35.15 -4.52 -10.45
C GLU A 517 -34.04 -5.58 -10.54
N TYR A 518 -32.87 -5.23 -11.07
CA TYR A 518 -31.71 -6.12 -11.10
C TYR A 518 -31.28 -6.53 -9.68
N VAL A 519 -31.17 -5.57 -8.76
CA VAL A 519 -30.84 -5.89 -7.36
C VAL A 519 -31.95 -6.76 -6.71
N LYS A 520 -33.20 -6.46 -6.96
CA LYS A 520 -34.37 -7.19 -6.41
C LYS A 520 -34.45 -8.62 -6.91
N GLN A 521 -34.01 -8.89 -8.13
CA GLN A 521 -33.98 -10.24 -8.70
C GLN A 521 -32.87 -11.11 -8.12
N ASN A 522 -31.78 -10.48 -7.66
CA ASN A 522 -30.57 -11.19 -7.24
C ASN A 522 -30.33 -11.15 -5.72
N LEU A 523 -30.92 -10.17 -5.00
CA LEU A 523 -30.77 -10.01 -3.54
C LEU A 523 -32.12 -9.86 -2.83
N ALA A 524 -32.08 -9.91 -1.49
CA ALA A 524 -33.27 -9.71 -0.68
C ALA A 524 -33.84 -8.30 -0.87
N ARG A 525 -35.17 -8.15 -0.79
CA ARG A 525 -35.88 -6.89 -1.07
C ARG A 525 -35.41 -5.69 -0.21
N TYR A 526 -35.00 -5.92 1.01
CA TYR A 526 -34.50 -4.88 1.91
C TYR A 526 -33.09 -4.36 1.50
N LYS A 527 -32.41 -5.01 0.56
CA LYS A 527 -31.11 -4.60 -0.02
C LYS A 527 -31.25 -3.75 -1.28
N VAL A 528 -32.47 -3.58 -1.79
CA VAL A 528 -32.71 -2.76 -2.97
C VAL A 528 -32.50 -1.29 -2.63
N PRO A 529 -31.62 -0.57 -3.35
CA PRO A 529 -31.47 0.87 -3.16
C PRO A 529 -32.79 1.60 -3.41
N ARG A 530 -33.15 2.51 -2.51
CA ARG A 530 -34.33 3.37 -2.70
C ARG A 530 -34.08 4.47 -3.70
N GLU A 531 -32.83 4.85 -3.88
CA GLU A 531 -32.38 5.92 -4.75
C GLU A 531 -31.11 5.47 -5.49
N VAL A 532 -31.06 5.74 -6.80
CA VAL A 532 -29.88 5.50 -7.64
C VAL A 532 -29.48 6.80 -8.31
N VAL A 533 -28.23 7.20 -8.13
CA VAL A 533 -27.65 8.41 -8.71
C VAL A 533 -26.57 8.00 -9.70
N PHE A 534 -26.71 8.43 -10.94
CA PHE A 534 -25.68 8.26 -11.96
C PHE A 534 -24.62 9.35 -11.83
N VAL A 535 -23.35 8.95 -11.80
CA VAL A 535 -22.19 9.84 -11.67
C VAL A 535 -21.18 9.55 -12.76
N GLU A 536 -20.38 10.55 -13.13
CA GLU A 536 -19.31 10.34 -14.14
C GLU A 536 -18.14 9.54 -13.57
N GLU A 537 -17.80 9.76 -12.28
CA GLU A 537 -16.76 9.04 -11.56
C GLU A 537 -17.06 8.97 -10.06
N LEU A 538 -16.53 7.97 -9.37
CA LEU A 538 -16.58 7.87 -7.92
C LEU A 538 -15.37 8.57 -7.29
N PRO A 539 -15.55 9.43 -6.25
CA PRO A 539 -14.45 10.08 -5.56
C PRO A 539 -13.56 9.05 -4.87
N ARG A 540 -12.25 9.14 -5.10
CA ARG A 540 -11.26 8.17 -4.59
C ARG A 540 -10.08 8.85 -3.93
N ASN A 541 -9.51 8.16 -2.95
CA ASN A 541 -8.20 8.53 -2.41
C ASN A 541 -7.05 7.99 -3.29
N ALA A 542 -5.81 8.34 -2.95
CA ALA A 542 -4.62 7.93 -3.69
C ALA A 542 -4.38 6.40 -3.75
N THR A 543 -5.04 5.62 -2.90
CA THR A 543 -5.01 4.14 -2.95
C THR A 543 -6.15 3.55 -3.76
N GLY A 544 -6.96 4.39 -4.41
CA GLY A 544 -8.12 3.96 -5.17
C GLY A 544 -9.34 3.59 -4.33
N LYS A 545 -9.32 3.84 -3.01
CA LYS A 545 -10.49 3.60 -2.14
C LYS A 545 -11.52 4.70 -2.36
N VAL A 546 -12.78 4.31 -2.57
CA VAL A 546 -13.93 5.24 -2.70
C VAL A 546 -14.13 6.04 -1.41
N LEU A 547 -14.30 7.35 -1.55
CA LEU A 547 -14.54 8.29 -0.44
C LEU A 547 -16.05 8.47 -0.21
N LYS A 548 -16.70 7.47 0.40
CA LYS A 548 -18.16 7.43 0.63
C LYS A 548 -18.71 8.65 1.36
N ARG A 549 -17.90 9.35 2.16
CA ARG A 549 -18.30 10.59 2.83
C ARG A 549 -18.53 11.74 1.87
N GLU A 550 -17.78 11.83 0.79
CA GLU A 550 -17.96 12.84 -0.23
C GLU A 550 -19.27 12.60 -1.00
N LEU A 551 -19.62 11.31 -1.22
CA LEU A 551 -20.91 10.93 -1.78
C LEU A 551 -22.08 11.31 -0.87
N SER A 552 -21.91 11.18 0.47
CA SER A 552 -22.94 11.58 1.44
C SER A 552 -23.15 13.09 1.50
N ALA A 553 -22.16 13.90 1.14
CA ALA A 553 -22.24 15.36 1.15
C ALA A 553 -22.79 15.95 -0.17
N ALA A 554 -22.75 15.18 -1.25
CA ALA A 554 -23.21 15.59 -2.59
C ALA A 554 -24.71 15.29 -2.85
N GLY A 555 -25.41 14.65 -1.94
CA GLY A 555 -26.83 14.29 -1.99
C GLY A 555 -27.56 14.63 -0.74
#